data_c3a70d452c71685cf6a7b740c7389aa3
#
_entry.id   c3a70d452c71685cf6a7b740c7389aa3
#
_cell.length_a   1.000
_cell.length_b   1.000
_cell.length_c   1.000
_cell.angle_alpha   90.00
_cell.angle_beta   90.00
_cell.angle_gamma   90.00
#
_symmetry.space_group_name_H-M   'P 1'
#
loop_
_entity.id
_entity.type
_entity.pdbx_description
1 polymer ?
#
loop_
_entity_poly.entity_id
_entity_poly.type
_entity_poly.pdbx_seq_one_letter_code
_entity_poly.pdbx_strand_id
1 'polypeptide(L)'
;MALTRYYLHKRTCIGIVPLLCAFLCGMLLTLLVANTNPVCTPVGRVYDSENSFFLMLLIVTAPENFERRTAIRETYLNLRPRTINESYQEELIHIPPFNDRGQIILETVETQRQLLSNYRVWLQKPKKNIKLLNFKIKPLFAIGLHGQPKNIRRAIYDEQRVFGDILELEEVQDSYANLTSKILHSMQKIDAKYDFKYLAKLDDDTYVKLDVLAEDLLSYYEKLHQVQRQQKSKGPMELYWGYFRGAATIQKQGAWQEKDYFLCDRYGPYALGGGYVLSKGLVSFIATHADQLSMYKSEDIAVGTWLAPFRNIHRRHDVRFDTAWKPRACQDYHMLLHKRTARHMRDIYAGEMCTHEEDQPSGGGGQPKEYFYDWTLPPSMCCKTTV
;
A
#
# COMPACT_ATOMS: atom_id res chain seq x y z
N MET A 1 -29.58 -79.91 -30.26
CA MET A 1 -28.55 -79.52 -29.22
C MET A 1 -27.31 -78.80 -29.85
N ALA A 2 -27.51 -77.96 -30.83
CA ALA A 2 -26.40 -77.33 -31.54
C ALA A 2 -26.54 -75.83 -31.81
N LEU A 3 -27.59 -75.17 -31.29
CA LEU A 3 -27.89 -73.75 -31.54
C LEU A 3 -27.56 -72.81 -30.37
N THR A 4 -27.23 -73.36 -29.17
CA THR A 4 -26.98 -72.56 -27.99
C THR A 4 -25.51 -72.17 -27.72
N ARG A 5 -24.57 -72.75 -28.47
CA ARG A 5 -23.12 -72.44 -28.32
C ARG A 5 -22.61 -71.29 -29.19
N TYR A 6 -23.39 -70.89 -30.19
CA TYR A 6 -22.90 -69.83 -31.13
C TYR A 6 -23.23 -68.40 -30.65
N TYR A 7 -24.12 -68.25 -29.65
CA TYR A 7 -24.50 -66.91 -29.16
C TYR A 7 -23.65 -66.39 -27.97
N LEU A 8 -22.93 -67.29 -27.28
CA LEU A 8 -22.09 -66.82 -26.14
C LEU A 8 -20.72 -66.28 -26.57
N HIS A 9 -20.21 -66.62 -27.78
CA HIS A 9 -18.89 -66.18 -28.20
C HIS A 9 -18.90 -64.81 -28.89
N LYS A 10 -20.04 -64.32 -29.37
CA LYS A 10 -20.16 -62.98 -29.99
C LYS A 10 -20.37 -61.84 -28.99
N ARG A 11 -20.80 -62.13 -27.74
CA ARG A 11 -21.02 -61.07 -26.73
C ARG A 11 -19.76 -60.65 -25.97
N THR A 12 -18.74 -61.48 -25.93
CA THR A 12 -17.51 -61.18 -25.18
C THR A 12 -16.52 -60.34 -26.00
N CYS A 13 -16.54 -60.37 -27.32
CA CYS A 13 -15.66 -59.55 -28.14
C CYS A 13 -16.13 -58.11 -28.32
N ILE A 14 -17.45 -57.84 -28.20
CA ILE A 14 -17.99 -56.46 -28.39
C ILE A 14 -17.76 -55.57 -27.14
N GLY A 15 -17.50 -56.18 -25.96
CA GLY A 15 -17.29 -55.42 -24.71
C GLY A 15 -15.81 -54.96 -24.51
N ILE A 16 -14.87 -55.61 -25.09
CA ILE A 16 -13.43 -55.30 -24.87
C ILE A 16 -12.95 -54.14 -25.75
N VAL A 17 -13.42 -54.04 -26.96
CA VAL A 17 -13.01 -52.95 -27.90
C VAL A 17 -13.45 -51.58 -27.45
N PRO A 18 -14.70 -51.32 -27.04
CA PRO A 18 -15.09 -50.01 -26.55
C PRO A 18 -14.41 -49.64 -25.19
N LEU A 19 -14.09 -50.64 -24.35
CA LEU A 19 -13.35 -50.39 -23.09
C LEU A 19 -11.88 -49.99 -23.37
N LEU A 20 -11.23 -50.66 -24.32
CA LEU A 20 -9.89 -50.33 -24.79
C LEU A 20 -9.83 -48.93 -25.45
N CYS A 21 -10.83 -48.62 -26.30
CA CYS A 21 -10.94 -47.29 -26.91
C CYS A 21 -11.18 -46.20 -25.85
N ALA A 22 -12.03 -46.42 -24.86
CA ALA A 22 -12.25 -45.44 -23.77
C ALA A 22 -11.00 -45.24 -22.91
N PHE A 23 -10.24 -46.31 -22.63
CA PHE A 23 -8.97 -46.23 -21.89
C PHE A 23 -7.88 -45.51 -22.70
N LEU A 24 -7.76 -45.79 -23.98
CA LEU A 24 -6.80 -45.11 -24.88
C LEU A 24 -7.16 -43.62 -25.10
N CYS A 25 -8.46 -43.30 -25.27
CA CYS A 25 -8.91 -41.91 -25.30
C CYS A 25 -8.66 -41.17 -23.99
N GLY A 26 -8.89 -41.81 -22.85
CA GLY A 26 -8.59 -41.27 -21.51
C GLY A 26 -7.09 -41.01 -21.32
N MET A 27 -6.22 -41.95 -21.74
CA MET A 27 -4.75 -41.76 -21.73
C MET A 27 -4.30 -40.63 -22.68
N LEU A 28 -4.90 -40.52 -23.86
CA LEU A 28 -4.57 -39.44 -24.81
C LEU A 28 -5.00 -38.07 -24.25
N LEU A 29 -6.17 -37.99 -23.62
CA LEU A 29 -6.65 -36.76 -22.97
C LEU A 29 -5.75 -36.37 -21.81
N THR A 30 -5.34 -37.33 -20.96
CA THR A 30 -4.41 -37.05 -19.87
C THR A 30 -3.02 -36.65 -20.36
N LEU A 31 -2.52 -37.22 -21.42
CA LEU A 31 -1.26 -36.82 -22.06
C LEU A 31 -1.35 -35.44 -22.72
N LEU A 32 -2.48 -35.08 -23.32
CA LEU A 32 -2.74 -33.73 -23.84
C LEU A 32 -2.83 -32.68 -22.74
N VAL A 33 -3.49 -33.00 -21.62
CA VAL A 33 -3.59 -32.11 -20.46
C VAL A 33 -2.26 -32.04 -19.70
N ALA A 34 -1.50 -33.13 -19.59
CA ALA A 34 -0.19 -33.14 -18.92
C ALA A 34 0.91 -32.46 -19.76
N ASN A 35 0.75 -32.38 -21.11
CA ASN A 35 1.68 -31.70 -21.98
C ASN A 35 1.37 -30.20 -22.19
N THR A 36 0.34 -29.69 -21.58
CA THR A 36 0.22 -28.24 -21.36
C THR A 36 1.22 -27.87 -20.26
N ASN A 37 2.48 -27.65 -20.68
CA ASN A 37 3.42 -26.94 -19.81
C ASN A 37 2.68 -25.73 -19.27
N PRO A 38 2.67 -25.49 -17.93
CA PRO A 38 2.20 -24.21 -17.44
C PRO A 38 3.06 -23.17 -18.14
N VAL A 39 2.47 -22.46 -19.09
CA VAL A 39 3.11 -21.29 -19.69
C VAL A 39 3.41 -20.42 -18.47
N CYS A 40 4.68 -20.38 -18.08
CA CYS A 40 5.17 -19.35 -17.21
C CYS A 40 4.92 -18.06 -17.97
N THR A 41 3.75 -17.45 -17.76
CA THR A 41 3.50 -16.10 -18.22
C THR A 41 4.60 -15.27 -17.58
N PRO A 42 5.42 -14.58 -18.35
CA PRO A 42 6.40 -13.67 -17.80
C PRO A 42 5.64 -12.68 -16.91
N VAL A 43 6.18 -12.38 -15.74
CA VAL A 43 5.63 -11.46 -14.71
C VAL A 43 5.20 -10.08 -15.27
N GLY A 44 5.40 -9.83 -16.56
CA GLY A 44 5.09 -8.58 -17.26
C GLY A 44 3.64 -8.34 -17.69
N ARG A 45 2.66 -9.21 -17.37
CA ARG A 45 1.26 -8.99 -17.77
C ARG A 45 0.28 -9.09 -16.60
N VAL A 46 0.48 -8.31 -15.56
CA VAL A 46 -0.42 -8.31 -14.40
C VAL A 46 -1.60 -7.33 -14.54
N TYR A 47 -1.62 -6.47 -15.56
CA TYR A 47 -2.61 -5.38 -15.66
C TYR A 47 -3.15 -5.24 -17.08
N ASP A 48 -4.02 -6.16 -17.49
CA ASP A 48 -4.61 -6.19 -18.85
C ASP A 48 -5.98 -5.47 -18.94
N SER A 49 -6.53 -4.97 -17.84
CA SER A 49 -7.77 -4.18 -17.87
C SER A 49 -7.49 -2.67 -17.78
N GLU A 50 -8.32 -1.87 -18.40
CA GLU A 50 -8.20 -0.40 -18.40
C GLU A 50 -8.20 0.19 -16.98
N ASN A 51 -8.91 -0.46 -16.04
CA ASN A 51 -9.09 -0.05 -14.64
C ASN A 51 -8.22 -0.83 -13.64
N SER A 52 -7.16 -1.51 -14.09
CA SER A 52 -6.24 -2.23 -13.22
C SER A 52 -4.93 -1.46 -13.03
N PHE A 53 -4.53 -1.26 -11.77
CA PHE A 53 -3.38 -0.45 -11.37
C PHE A 53 -2.50 -1.19 -10.37
N PHE A 54 -1.20 -0.93 -10.39
CA PHE A 54 -0.30 -1.43 -9.35
C PHE A 54 -0.42 -0.60 -8.08
N LEU A 55 -0.40 0.71 -8.23
CA LEU A 55 -0.44 1.65 -7.11
C LEU A 55 -1.51 2.72 -7.36
N MET A 56 -2.44 2.84 -6.42
CA MET A 56 -3.34 3.99 -6.31
C MET A 56 -2.74 5.01 -5.35
N LEU A 57 -2.77 6.29 -5.70
CA LEU A 57 -2.43 7.38 -4.79
C LEU A 57 -3.72 8.08 -4.38
N LEU A 58 -4.11 7.95 -3.13
CA LEU A 58 -5.21 8.70 -2.53
C LEU A 58 -4.63 9.95 -1.86
N ILE A 59 -4.72 11.08 -2.54
CA ILE A 59 -4.20 12.36 -2.05
C ILE A 59 -5.35 13.17 -1.47
N VAL A 60 -5.32 13.38 -0.15
CA VAL A 60 -6.37 14.11 0.56
C VAL A 60 -6.09 15.60 0.47
N THR A 61 -7.03 16.35 -0.09
CA THR A 61 -6.87 17.78 -0.34
C THR A 61 -8.19 18.53 -0.14
N ALA A 62 -8.14 19.84 0.05
CA ALA A 62 -9.31 20.68 0.13
C ALA A 62 -9.60 21.38 -1.22
N PRO A 63 -10.84 21.81 -1.48
CA PRO A 63 -11.20 22.49 -2.72
C PRO A 63 -10.29 23.67 -3.06
N GLU A 64 -9.93 24.48 -2.06
CA GLU A 64 -9.09 25.69 -2.20
C GLU A 64 -7.61 25.39 -2.49
N ASN A 65 -7.13 24.18 -2.28
CA ASN A 65 -5.71 23.83 -2.40
C ASN A 65 -5.27 23.53 -3.85
N PHE A 66 -5.78 24.27 -4.82
CA PHE A 66 -5.46 24.09 -6.25
C PHE A 66 -3.95 24.17 -6.52
N GLU A 67 -3.25 25.12 -5.90
CA GLU A 67 -1.80 25.27 -6.08
C GLU A 67 -1.02 24.05 -5.60
N ARG A 68 -1.40 23.43 -4.48
CA ARG A 68 -0.78 22.20 -4.00
C ARG A 68 -1.00 21.05 -4.97
N ARG A 69 -2.23 20.88 -5.47
CA ARG A 69 -2.51 19.86 -6.50
C ARG A 69 -1.70 20.08 -7.77
N THR A 70 -1.55 21.35 -8.18
CA THR A 70 -0.71 21.71 -9.34
C THR A 70 0.76 21.36 -9.08
N ALA A 71 1.34 21.74 -7.93
CA ALA A 71 2.70 21.40 -7.59
C ALA A 71 2.93 19.88 -7.55
N ILE A 72 1.98 19.11 -7.04
CA ILE A 72 2.03 17.65 -7.02
C ILE A 72 2.07 17.08 -8.44
N ARG A 73 1.22 17.59 -9.36
CA ARG A 73 1.22 17.17 -10.77
C ARG A 73 2.52 17.51 -11.49
N GLU A 74 3.08 18.69 -11.19
CA GLU A 74 4.32 19.17 -11.79
C GLU A 74 5.57 18.45 -11.26
N THR A 75 5.51 17.89 -10.06
CA THR A 75 6.63 17.29 -9.36
C THR A 75 6.58 15.76 -9.38
N TYR A 76 6.24 15.12 -8.29
CA TYR A 76 6.40 13.67 -8.17
C TYR A 76 5.41 12.85 -9.02
N LEU A 77 4.31 13.43 -9.48
CA LEU A 77 3.46 12.76 -10.48
C LEU A 77 4.04 12.89 -11.90
N ASN A 78 4.91 13.86 -12.15
CA ASN A 78 5.66 13.97 -13.40
C ASN A 78 6.92 13.10 -13.34
N LEU A 79 6.72 11.77 -13.31
CA LEU A 79 7.79 10.80 -13.18
C LEU A 79 8.77 10.92 -14.35
N ARG A 80 9.98 11.39 -14.06
CA ARG A 80 11.11 11.23 -14.98
C ARG A 80 11.67 9.82 -14.85
N PRO A 81 12.03 9.15 -15.97
CA PRO A 81 12.71 7.87 -15.90
C PRO A 81 13.97 8.02 -15.05
N ARG A 82 14.05 7.33 -13.92
CA ARG A 82 15.26 7.26 -13.08
C ARG A 82 15.93 5.91 -13.24
N THR A 83 17.24 5.94 -13.09
CA THR A 83 18.11 4.77 -13.22
C THR A 83 18.09 3.97 -11.92
N ILE A 84 17.74 2.69 -11.97
CA ILE A 84 17.68 1.81 -10.82
C ILE A 84 18.64 0.62 -11.04
N ASN A 85 19.33 0.21 -9.98
CA ASN A 85 20.29 -0.89 -10.03
C ASN A 85 19.59 -2.19 -9.60
N GLU A 86 19.56 -3.22 -10.45
CA GLU A 86 18.90 -4.52 -10.19
C GLU A 86 19.39 -5.21 -8.89
N SER A 87 20.63 -4.96 -8.47
CA SER A 87 21.20 -5.56 -7.24
C SER A 87 20.69 -4.93 -5.94
N TYR A 88 19.97 -3.82 -6.00
CA TYR A 88 19.46 -3.11 -4.84
C TYR A 88 18.25 -3.78 -4.19
N GLN A 89 17.43 -4.42 -5.01
CA GLN A 89 16.09 -4.88 -4.63
C GLN A 89 16.08 -6.04 -3.62
N GLU A 90 17.08 -6.93 -3.69
CA GLU A 90 17.11 -8.11 -2.80
C GLU A 90 17.48 -7.79 -1.37
N GLU A 91 18.29 -6.75 -1.13
CA GLU A 91 18.84 -6.43 0.18
C GLU A 91 17.94 -5.52 1.02
N LEU A 92 17.03 -4.76 0.39
CA LEU A 92 16.21 -3.74 1.07
C LEU A 92 14.85 -4.22 1.48
N ILE A 93 14.36 -5.31 0.91
CA ILE A 93 13.02 -5.80 1.17
C ILE A 93 13.08 -7.03 2.05
N HIS A 94 12.50 -6.91 3.23
CA HIS A 94 12.30 -8.02 4.15
C HIS A 94 10.84 -8.46 4.14
N ILE A 95 10.62 -9.76 4.00
CA ILE A 95 9.33 -10.40 4.22
C ILE A 95 9.47 -11.22 5.49
N PRO A 96 8.73 -10.88 6.56
CA PRO A 96 8.78 -11.65 7.78
C PRO A 96 8.38 -13.10 7.52
N PRO A 97 9.04 -14.09 8.15
CA PRO A 97 8.65 -15.48 8.03
C PRO A 97 7.29 -15.72 8.71
N PHE A 98 6.66 -16.83 8.35
CA PHE A 98 5.45 -17.31 9.02
C PHE A 98 5.82 -18.35 10.07
N ASN A 99 5.09 -18.38 11.18
CA ASN A 99 5.17 -19.48 12.14
C ASN A 99 4.37 -20.70 11.61
N ASP A 100 4.43 -21.81 12.36
CA ASP A 100 3.73 -23.06 12.01
C ASP A 100 2.21 -22.93 11.89
N ARG A 101 1.62 -21.88 12.46
CA ARG A 101 0.19 -21.54 12.35
C ARG A 101 -0.12 -20.62 11.17
N GLY A 102 0.87 -20.29 10.33
CA GLY A 102 0.73 -19.37 9.20
C GLY A 102 0.53 -17.91 9.62
N GLN A 103 0.95 -17.53 10.83
CA GLN A 103 0.96 -16.14 11.29
C GLN A 103 2.32 -15.52 11.03
N ILE A 104 2.31 -14.23 10.72
CA ILE A 104 3.53 -13.45 10.47
C ILE A 104 4.35 -13.35 11.76
N ILE A 105 5.64 -13.69 11.67
CA ILE A 105 6.61 -13.38 12.73
C ILE A 105 6.96 -11.89 12.59
N LEU A 106 6.87 -11.17 13.70
CA LEU A 106 7.05 -9.73 13.74
C LEU A 106 8.46 -9.30 13.29
N GLU A 107 8.54 -8.18 12.59
CA GLU A 107 9.79 -7.57 12.16
C GLU A 107 10.60 -7.08 13.39
N THR A 108 11.89 -7.38 13.41
CA THR A 108 12.77 -6.98 14.52
C THR A 108 13.35 -5.57 14.33
N VAL A 109 13.77 -4.94 15.43
CA VAL A 109 14.52 -3.67 15.40
C VAL A 109 15.81 -3.84 14.59
N GLU A 110 16.49 -4.98 14.69
CA GLU A 110 17.72 -5.23 13.93
C GLU A 110 17.47 -5.30 12.43
N THR A 111 16.38 -5.94 12.01
CA THR A 111 15.97 -5.94 10.58
C THR A 111 15.73 -4.53 10.08
N GLN A 112 15.01 -3.70 10.82
CA GLN A 112 14.74 -2.30 10.43
C GLN A 112 16.04 -1.48 10.32
N ARG A 113 16.96 -1.66 11.28
CA ARG A 113 18.28 -1.01 11.26
C ARG A 113 19.11 -1.42 10.04
N GLN A 114 19.15 -2.72 9.74
CA GLN A 114 19.88 -3.25 8.59
C GLN A 114 19.31 -2.70 7.26
N LEU A 115 17.99 -2.65 7.11
CA LEU A 115 17.34 -2.10 5.92
C LEU A 115 17.68 -0.63 5.72
N LEU A 116 17.68 0.19 6.78
CA LEU A 116 18.08 1.59 6.71
C LEU A 116 19.57 1.74 6.34
N SER A 117 20.44 0.93 6.94
CA SER A 117 21.88 0.93 6.63
C SER A 117 22.13 0.59 5.17
N ASN A 118 21.49 -0.45 4.66
CA ASN A 118 21.59 -0.86 3.26
C ASN A 118 21.09 0.26 2.32
N TYR A 119 19.99 0.94 2.68
CA TYR A 119 19.46 2.05 1.90
C TYR A 119 20.42 3.25 1.85
N ARG A 120 21.03 3.62 2.99
CA ARG A 120 22.04 4.69 3.03
C ARG A 120 23.26 4.37 2.15
N VAL A 121 23.74 3.13 2.17
CA VAL A 121 24.82 2.68 1.28
C VAL A 121 24.40 2.76 -0.19
N TRP A 122 23.16 2.37 -0.49
CA TRP A 122 22.64 2.46 -1.86
C TRP A 122 22.54 3.90 -2.36
N LEU A 123 22.12 4.85 -1.52
CA LEU A 123 22.04 6.26 -1.92
C LEU A 123 23.39 6.81 -2.39
N GLN A 124 24.51 6.30 -1.86
CA GLN A 124 25.88 6.73 -2.19
C GLN A 124 26.43 6.05 -3.46
N LYS A 125 25.80 4.98 -3.95
CA LYS A 125 26.27 4.27 -5.15
C LYS A 125 25.95 5.07 -6.42
N PRO A 126 26.88 5.14 -7.39
CA PRO A 126 26.59 5.76 -8.69
C PRO A 126 25.46 4.98 -9.38
N LYS A 127 24.44 5.71 -9.80
CA LYS A 127 23.25 5.14 -10.42
C LYS A 127 23.56 4.65 -11.84
N LYS A 128 23.57 3.35 -12.07
CA LYS A 128 23.78 2.74 -13.39
C LYS A 128 22.46 2.18 -13.93
N ASN A 129 22.19 2.54 -15.18
CA ASN A 129 21.15 2.00 -16.08
C ASN A 129 19.73 1.74 -15.57
N ILE A 130 18.79 2.22 -16.36
CA ILE A 130 17.34 2.27 -16.12
C ILE A 130 16.67 1.03 -16.66
N LYS A 131 15.80 0.42 -15.85
CA LYS A 131 14.66 -0.36 -16.35
C LYS A 131 13.40 0.49 -16.14
N LEU A 132 12.74 0.89 -17.22
CA LEU A 132 11.41 1.50 -17.15
C LEU A 132 10.49 0.50 -16.46
N LEU A 133 10.03 0.86 -15.27
CA LEU A 133 9.02 0.08 -14.55
C LEU A 133 7.69 0.26 -15.26
N ASN A 134 7.23 -0.78 -15.92
CA ASN A 134 6.00 -0.78 -16.72
C ASN A 134 4.79 -1.12 -15.81
N PHE A 135 4.58 -0.33 -14.75
CA PHE A 135 3.38 -0.47 -13.94
C PHE A 135 2.53 0.81 -13.94
N LYS A 136 1.22 0.61 -13.86
CA LYS A 136 0.26 1.72 -13.88
C LYS A 136 0.10 2.29 -12.47
N ILE A 137 0.32 3.60 -12.33
CA ILE A 137 -0.01 4.39 -11.12
C ILE A 137 -1.20 5.28 -11.43
N LYS A 138 -2.19 5.34 -10.55
CA LYS A 138 -3.35 6.22 -10.67
C LYS A 138 -3.41 7.18 -9.48
N PRO A 139 -3.14 8.47 -9.66
CA PRO A 139 -3.42 9.48 -8.64
C PRO A 139 -4.89 9.85 -8.62
N LEU A 140 -5.41 10.12 -7.42
CA LEU A 140 -6.75 10.62 -7.16
C LEU A 140 -6.69 11.64 -6.02
N PHE A 141 -7.09 12.88 -6.31
CA PHE A 141 -7.25 13.94 -5.32
C PHE A 141 -8.66 13.86 -4.72
N ALA A 142 -8.78 13.41 -3.48
CA ALA A 142 -10.05 13.30 -2.79
C ALA A 142 -10.54 14.67 -2.30
N ILE A 143 -11.71 15.10 -2.74
CA ILE A 143 -12.31 16.39 -2.41
C ILE A 143 -13.75 16.19 -1.98
N GLY A 144 -14.10 16.71 -0.78
CA GLY A 144 -15.47 16.73 -0.27
C GLY A 144 -16.26 17.85 -0.92
N LEU A 145 -17.43 17.52 -1.50
CA LEU A 145 -18.27 18.48 -2.22
C LEU A 145 -19.57 18.81 -1.50
N HIS A 146 -19.89 18.12 -0.41
CA HIS A 146 -21.10 18.41 0.35
C HIS A 146 -21.06 19.83 0.93
N GLY A 147 -22.13 20.61 0.71
CA GLY A 147 -22.24 21.98 1.19
C GLY A 147 -21.34 23.01 0.51
N GLN A 148 -20.57 22.63 -0.52
CA GLN A 148 -19.72 23.57 -1.25
C GLN A 148 -20.54 24.54 -2.11
N PRO A 149 -20.15 25.84 -2.17
CA PRO A 149 -20.75 26.82 -3.05
C PRO A 149 -20.69 26.41 -4.54
N LYS A 150 -21.69 26.84 -5.33
CA LYS A 150 -21.80 26.47 -6.77
C LYS A 150 -20.56 26.83 -7.59
N ASN A 151 -19.93 27.97 -7.31
CA ASN A 151 -18.72 28.41 -8.01
C ASN A 151 -17.52 27.49 -7.69
N ILE A 152 -17.37 27.04 -6.44
CA ILE A 152 -16.31 26.09 -6.04
C ILE A 152 -16.55 24.73 -6.69
N ARG A 153 -17.77 24.21 -6.63
CA ARG A 153 -18.12 22.94 -7.30
C ARG A 153 -17.82 23.00 -8.79
N ARG A 154 -18.18 24.10 -9.47
CA ARG A 154 -17.89 24.30 -10.88
C ARG A 154 -16.39 24.28 -11.16
N ALA A 155 -15.59 24.99 -10.35
CA ALA A 155 -14.12 24.99 -10.50
C ALA A 155 -13.52 23.58 -10.37
N ILE A 156 -14.00 22.77 -9.41
CA ILE A 156 -13.57 21.38 -9.25
C ILE A 156 -13.98 20.51 -10.44
N TYR A 157 -15.20 20.64 -10.96
CA TYR A 157 -15.62 19.91 -12.15
C TYR A 157 -14.84 20.33 -13.41
N ASP A 158 -14.49 21.60 -13.53
CA ASP A 158 -13.64 22.07 -14.62
C ASP A 158 -12.22 21.51 -14.50
N GLU A 159 -11.66 21.45 -13.29
CA GLU A 159 -10.38 20.80 -13.00
C GLU A 159 -10.43 19.29 -13.31
N GLN A 160 -11.47 18.59 -12.87
CA GLN A 160 -11.68 17.16 -13.15
C GLN A 160 -11.73 16.88 -14.67
N ARG A 161 -12.38 17.78 -15.43
CA ARG A 161 -12.50 17.63 -16.89
C ARG A 161 -11.15 17.78 -17.60
N VAL A 162 -10.25 18.60 -17.06
CA VAL A 162 -8.90 18.81 -17.60
C VAL A 162 -7.95 17.68 -17.23
N PHE A 163 -7.93 17.25 -15.96
CA PHE A 163 -6.90 16.35 -15.45
C PHE A 163 -7.39 14.91 -15.23
N GLY A 164 -8.67 14.68 -15.00
CA GLY A 164 -9.24 13.33 -14.81
C GLY A 164 -8.74 12.60 -13.55
N ASP A 165 -8.31 13.35 -12.53
CA ASP A 165 -7.67 12.85 -11.34
C ASP A 165 -8.32 13.28 -10.01
N ILE A 166 -9.53 13.84 -10.07
CA ILE A 166 -10.30 14.19 -8.87
C ILE A 166 -11.21 13.03 -8.47
N LEU A 167 -11.20 12.68 -7.19
CA LEU A 167 -12.18 11.82 -6.55
C LEU A 167 -13.22 12.67 -5.84
N GLU A 168 -14.33 12.87 -6.50
CA GLU A 168 -15.45 13.67 -6.00
C GLU A 168 -16.22 12.92 -4.92
N LEU A 169 -16.33 13.51 -3.71
CA LEU A 169 -17.05 12.96 -2.55
C LEU A 169 -18.26 13.85 -2.27
N GLU A 170 -19.37 13.57 -2.96
CA GLU A 170 -20.60 14.37 -2.89
C GLU A 170 -21.24 14.38 -1.49
N GLU A 171 -21.09 13.29 -0.76
CA GLU A 171 -21.64 13.04 0.56
C GLU A 171 -20.79 13.61 1.70
N VAL A 172 -19.55 14.02 1.42
CA VAL A 172 -18.59 14.46 2.44
C VAL A 172 -18.44 15.96 2.44
N GLN A 173 -18.69 16.60 3.58
CA GLN A 173 -18.33 18.00 3.81
C GLN A 173 -16.83 18.09 4.08
N ASP A 174 -16.11 18.87 3.29
CA ASP A 174 -14.68 19.04 3.44
C ASP A 174 -14.34 19.87 4.67
N SER A 175 -13.87 19.20 5.71
CA SER A 175 -13.43 19.80 6.96
C SER A 175 -12.48 18.83 7.69
N TYR A 176 -11.64 19.37 8.53
CA TYR A 176 -10.75 18.56 9.38
C TYR A 176 -11.54 17.59 10.28
N ALA A 177 -12.72 18.00 10.75
CA ALA A 177 -13.58 17.16 11.59
C ALA A 177 -14.11 15.91 10.86
N ASN A 178 -14.20 15.96 9.55
CA ASN A 178 -14.74 14.90 8.70
C ASN A 178 -13.65 14.10 7.99
N LEU A 179 -12.38 14.23 8.39
CA LEU A 179 -11.26 13.59 7.69
C LEU A 179 -11.39 12.05 7.69
N THR A 180 -11.78 11.46 8.81
CA THR A 180 -12.01 10.02 8.92
C THR A 180 -13.12 9.54 7.96
N SER A 181 -14.23 10.28 7.90
CA SER A 181 -15.31 10.03 6.94
C SER A 181 -14.83 10.16 5.50
N LYS A 182 -14.02 11.17 5.21
CA LYS A 182 -13.45 11.41 3.90
C LYS A 182 -12.57 10.24 3.42
N ILE A 183 -11.72 9.72 4.30
CA ILE A 183 -10.89 8.54 4.01
C ILE A 183 -11.75 7.30 3.79
N LEU A 184 -12.73 7.05 4.65
CA LEU A 184 -13.63 5.89 4.52
C LEU A 184 -14.38 5.88 3.19
N HIS A 185 -15.04 6.98 2.83
CA HIS A 185 -15.76 7.09 1.57
C HIS A 185 -14.82 7.05 0.35
N SER A 186 -13.60 7.59 0.48
CA SER A 186 -12.59 7.47 -0.57
C SER A 186 -12.22 6.01 -0.81
N MET A 187 -11.96 5.25 0.25
CA MET A 187 -11.63 3.82 0.13
C MET A 187 -12.78 3.01 -0.46
N GLN A 188 -14.02 3.28 -0.05
CA GLN A 188 -15.21 2.64 -0.63
C GLN A 188 -15.32 2.90 -2.14
N LYS A 189 -15.20 4.16 -2.58
CA LYS A 189 -15.28 4.52 -4.01
C LYS A 189 -14.12 3.94 -4.84
N ILE A 190 -12.92 3.91 -4.28
CA ILE A 190 -11.74 3.34 -4.95
C ILE A 190 -11.90 1.83 -5.08
N ASP A 191 -12.25 1.13 -4.01
CA ASP A 191 -12.42 -0.32 -4.01
C ASP A 191 -13.53 -0.78 -4.97
N ALA A 192 -14.63 -0.03 -5.04
CA ALA A 192 -15.74 -0.33 -5.94
C ALA A 192 -15.41 -0.10 -7.43
N LYS A 193 -14.49 0.81 -7.75
CA LYS A 193 -14.24 1.25 -9.14
C LYS A 193 -12.98 0.67 -9.77
N TYR A 194 -11.94 0.37 -8.96
CA TYR A 194 -10.62 0.05 -9.47
C TYR A 194 -10.11 -1.29 -8.95
N ASP A 195 -9.42 -2.01 -9.82
CA ASP A 195 -8.55 -3.11 -9.39
C ASP A 195 -7.13 -2.56 -9.15
N PHE A 196 -6.50 -2.91 -8.01
CA PHE A 196 -5.17 -2.42 -7.67
C PHE A 196 -4.44 -3.37 -6.71
N LYS A 197 -3.14 -3.19 -6.52
CA LYS A 197 -2.38 -3.97 -5.52
C LYS A 197 -2.18 -3.18 -4.22
N TYR A 198 -1.81 -1.92 -4.34
CA TYR A 198 -1.52 -1.05 -3.20
C TYR A 198 -2.22 0.30 -3.34
N LEU A 199 -2.56 0.89 -2.20
CA LEU A 199 -3.06 2.24 -2.08
C LEU A 199 -2.14 3.01 -1.13
N ALA A 200 -1.52 4.08 -1.60
CA ALA A 200 -0.81 5.05 -0.76
C ALA A 200 -1.74 6.22 -0.44
N LYS A 201 -2.09 6.37 0.83
CA LYS A 201 -2.76 7.59 1.32
C LYS A 201 -1.70 8.64 1.59
N LEU A 202 -1.91 9.85 1.09
CA LEU A 202 -1.03 10.99 1.24
C LEU A 202 -1.84 12.24 1.59
N ASP A 203 -1.25 13.17 2.35
CA ASP A 203 -1.78 14.52 2.46
C ASP A 203 -1.25 15.38 1.29
N ASP A 204 -1.95 16.46 0.94
CA ASP A 204 -1.54 17.34 -0.16
C ASP A 204 -0.34 18.24 0.17
N ASP A 205 0.17 18.16 1.40
CA ASP A 205 1.42 18.76 1.85
C ASP A 205 2.52 17.71 2.12
N THR A 206 2.36 16.50 1.57
CA THR A 206 3.37 15.44 1.59
C THR A 206 4.05 15.30 0.23
N TYR A 207 5.37 15.49 0.18
CA TYR A 207 6.19 15.11 -0.96
C TYR A 207 6.58 13.63 -0.87
N VAL A 208 6.57 12.92 -1.99
CA VAL A 208 7.00 11.52 -2.05
C VAL A 208 8.02 11.30 -3.18
N LYS A 209 9.09 10.58 -2.89
CA LYS A 209 9.98 10.00 -3.91
C LYS A 209 9.25 8.80 -4.53
N LEU A 210 8.31 9.09 -5.43
CA LEU A 210 7.34 8.12 -5.92
C LEU A 210 7.99 6.96 -6.70
N ASP A 211 9.08 7.23 -7.38
CA ASP A 211 9.92 6.24 -8.04
C ASP A 211 10.47 5.20 -7.05
N VAL A 212 11.02 5.65 -5.93
CA VAL A 212 11.56 4.79 -4.86
C VAL A 212 10.44 4.00 -4.19
N LEU A 213 9.33 4.67 -3.85
CA LEU A 213 8.17 4.01 -3.23
C LEU A 213 7.61 2.89 -4.11
N ALA A 214 7.43 3.18 -5.38
CA ALA A 214 6.84 2.24 -6.33
C ALA A 214 7.76 1.03 -6.57
N GLU A 215 9.06 1.25 -6.62
CA GLU A 215 10.07 0.19 -6.77
C GLU A 215 10.14 -0.71 -5.53
N ASP A 216 10.18 -0.13 -4.34
CA ASP A 216 10.13 -0.90 -3.09
C ASP A 216 8.87 -1.76 -3.02
N LEU A 217 7.72 -1.22 -3.44
CA LEU A 217 6.46 -1.98 -3.48
C LEU A 217 6.50 -3.12 -4.51
N LEU A 218 7.11 -2.90 -5.69
CA LEU A 218 7.26 -3.96 -6.68
C LEU A 218 8.15 -5.07 -6.16
N SER A 219 9.30 -4.73 -5.59
CA SER A 219 10.23 -5.69 -5.01
C SER A 219 9.59 -6.46 -3.85
N TYR A 220 8.80 -5.77 -3.00
CA TYR A 220 8.02 -6.40 -1.94
C TYR A 220 7.00 -7.40 -2.52
N TYR A 221 6.27 -6.99 -3.55
CA TYR A 221 5.27 -7.83 -4.22
C TYR A 221 5.90 -9.10 -4.81
N GLU A 222 6.99 -8.98 -5.55
CA GLU A 222 7.69 -10.10 -6.17
C GLU A 222 8.24 -11.09 -5.12
N LYS A 223 8.91 -10.55 -4.09
CA LYS A 223 9.47 -11.35 -2.99
C LYS A 223 8.39 -12.04 -2.16
N LEU A 224 7.27 -11.35 -1.89
CA LEU A 224 6.13 -11.94 -1.20
C LEU A 224 5.57 -13.14 -1.96
N HIS A 225 5.38 -13.02 -3.27
CA HIS A 225 4.92 -14.12 -4.11
C HIS A 225 5.90 -15.29 -4.13
N GLN A 226 7.20 -15.03 -4.13
CA GLN A 226 8.22 -16.06 -4.06
C GLN A 226 8.13 -16.82 -2.72
N VAL A 227 8.07 -16.11 -1.60
CA VAL A 227 7.96 -16.70 -0.26
C VAL A 227 6.66 -17.50 -0.10
N GLN A 228 5.53 -16.98 -0.57
CA GLN A 228 4.24 -17.67 -0.51
C GLN A 228 4.24 -18.99 -1.28
N ARG A 229 4.88 -19.04 -2.46
CA ARG A 229 5.02 -20.28 -3.24
C ARG A 229 5.87 -21.31 -2.50
N GLN A 230 6.97 -20.89 -1.87
CA GLN A 230 7.89 -21.78 -1.15
C GLN A 230 7.28 -22.34 0.15
N GLN A 231 6.58 -21.50 0.91
CA GLN A 231 6.07 -21.83 2.25
C GLN A 231 4.66 -22.44 2.22
N LYS A 232 4.02 -22.59 1.06
CA LYS A 232 2.62 -23.06 0.94
C LYS A 232 1.67 -22.31 1.88
N SER A 233 1.88 -21.01 2.04
CA SER A 233 1.13 -20.15 2.95
C SER A 233 -0.38 -20.26 2.71
N LYS A 234 -1.17 -20.41 3.78
CA LYS A 234 -2.62 -20.60 3.73
C LYS A 234 -3.43 -19.30 3.56
N GLY A 235 -2.85 -18.24 3.06
CA GLY A 235 -3.58 -17.00 2.82
C GLY A 235 -2.67 -15.85 2.38
N PRO A 236 -3.27 -14.78 1.83
CA PRO A 236 -2.50 -13.59 1.47
C PRO A 236 -1.94 -12.92 2.73
N MET A 237 -0.73 -12.41 2.61
CA MET A 237 -0.17 -11.46 3.57
C MET A 237 -0.51 -10.07 3.09
N GLU A 238 -1.15 -9.29 3.96
CA GLU A 238 -1.48 -7.90 3.68
C GLU A 238 -0.41 -6.96 4.24
N LEU A 239 -0.16 -5.85 3.54
CA LEU A 239 0.83 -4.86 3.93
C LEU A 239 0.15 -3.60 4.47
N TYR A 240 0.58 -3.16 5.66
CA TYR A 240 0.36 -1.83 6.21
C TYR A 240 1.71 -1.19 6.51
N TRP A 241 2.13 -0.23 5.70
CA TRP A 241 3.47 0.32 5.69
C TRP A 241 3.47 1.82 5.93
N GLY A 242 4.30 2.28 6.87
CA GLY A 242 4.44 3.69 7.21
C GLY A 242 5.30 3.90 8.46
N TYR A 243 5.31 5.10 8.99
CA TYR A 243 5.94 5.37 10.28
C TYR A 243 4.93 5.11 11.40
N PHE A 244 5.04 3.97 12.05
CA PHE A 244 4.12 3.59 13.12
C PHE A 244 4.40 4.34 14.41
N ARG A 245 3.36 4.90 15.02
CA ARG A 245 3.40 5.50 16.33
C ARG A 245 2.98 4.49 17.39
N GLY A 246 3.81 4.37 18.41
CA GLY A 246 3.47 3.70 19.66
C GLY A 246 3.46 4.66 20.82
N ALA A 247 3.11 4.17 22.00
CA ALA A 247 3.03 4.93 23.24
C ALA A 247 2.14 6.19 23.21
N ALA A 248 1.28 6.33 22.18
CA ALA A 248 0.40 7.48 22.02
C ALA A 248 -0.71 7.47 23.07
N THR A 249 -0.80 8.55 23.83
CA THR A 249 -1.88 8.77 24.81
C THR A 249 -3.14 9.27 24.11
N ILE A 250 -4.29 8.86 24.64
CA ILE A 250 -5.59 9.35 24.15
C ILE A 250 -5.67 10.86 24.40
N GLN A 251 -5.94 11.60 23.32
CA GLN A 251 -6.06 13.05 23.41
C GLN A 251 -7.37 13.43 24.13
N LYS A 252 -7.26 14.03 25.30
CA LYS A 252 -8.42 14.45 26.11
C LYS A 252 -8.87 15.88 25.81
N GLN A 253 -8.07 16.67 25.06
CA GLN A 253 -8.32 18.08 24.77
C GLN A 253 -7.74 18.46 23.39
N GLY A 254 -8.13 19.63 22.87
CA GLY A 254 -7.61 20.19 21.62
C GLY A 254 -8.29 19.65 20.35
N ALA A 255 -7.70 19.99 19.21
CA ALA A 255 -8.26 19.66 17.88
C ALA A 255 -8.42 18.14 17.64
N TRP A 256 -7.59 17.33 18.28
CA TRP A 256 -7.61 15.87 18.21
C TRP A 256 -8.26 15.20 19.42
N GLN A 257 -9.10 15.94 20.16
CA GLN A 257 -9.82 15.38 21.29
C GLN A 257 -10.65 14.16 20.85
N GLU A 258 -10.38 13.01 21.48
CA GLU A 258 -11.11 11.77 21.27
C GLU A 258 -11.97 11.46 22.50
N LYS A 259 -13.29 11.38 22.30
CA LYS A 259 -14.25 11.14 23.38
C LYS A 259 -14.68 9.68 23.46
N ASP A 260 -14.66 9.00 22.32
CA ASP A 260 -15.31 7.71 22.12
C ASP A 260 -14.33 6.52 22.09
N TYR A 261 -13.04 6.77 22.27
CA TYR A 261 -12.04 5.71 22.35
C TYR A 261 -12.02 5.08 23.75
N PHE A 262 -12.56 3.88 23.84
CA PHE A 262 -12.70 3.14 25.11
C PHE A 262 -11.89 1.82 25.15
N LEU A 263 -11.22 1.46 24.08
CA LEU A 263 -10.56 0.15 23.93
C LEU A 263 -9.39 -0.04 24.90
N CYS A 264 -8.66 1.05 25.20
CA CYS A 264 -7.53 1.04 26.12
C CYS A 264 -7.26 2.47 26.63
N ASP A 265 -6.32 2.63 27.57
CA ASP A 265 -5.82 3.92 28.06
C ASP A 265 -4.83 4.60 27.09
N ARG A 266 -4.41 3.86 26.03
CA ARG A 266 -3.55 4.34 24.94
C ARG A 266 -4.07 3.86 23.61
N TYR A 267 -3.69 4.58 22.55
CA TYR A 267 -3.97 4.11 21.19
C TYR A 267 -3.14 2.86 20.86
N GLY A 268 -3.74 1.95 20.12
CA GLY A 268 -3.00 0.86 19.44
C GLY A 268 -2.00 1.39 18.42
N PRO A 269 -1.17 0.53 17.81
CA PRO A 269 -0.23 0.94 16.77
C PRO A 269 -0.96 1.44 15.52
N TYR A 270 -0.57 2.61 15.01
CA TYR A 270 -1.07 3.17 13.77
C TYR A 270 0.06 3.89 13.01
N ALA A 271 0.01 3.89 11.69
CA ALA A 271 0.92 4.67 10.88
C ALA A 271 0.45 6.12 10.80
N LEU A 272 1.37 7.08 10.93
CA LEU A 272 1.07 8.51 10.99
C LEU A 272 0.41 9.04 9.70
N GLY A 273 -0.57 9.92 9.88
CA GLY A 273 -1.51 10.37 8.86
C GLY A 273 -0.92 11.11 7.66
N GLY A 274 0.27 11.73 7.77
CA GLY A 274 0.90 12.40 6.63
C GLY A 274 1.15 11.48 5.41
N GLY A 275 1.22 10.16 5.63
CA GLY A 275 1.28 9.18 4.53
C GLY A 275 1.54 7.75 5.00
N TYR A 276 0.83 6.80 4.39
CA TYR A 276 1.00 5.36 4.62
C TYR A 276 0.50 4.55 3.40
N VAL A 277 0.87 3.29 3.35
CA VAL A 277 0.49 2.37 2.28
C VAL A 277 -0.31 1.20 2.83
N LEU A 278 -1.38 0.85 2.14
CA LEU A 278 -2.21 -0.32 2.40
C LEU A 278 -2.25 -1.22 1.15
N SER A 279 -2.18 -2.54 1.35
CA SER A 279 -2.54 -3.46 0.27
C SER A 279 -4.05 -3.50 0.04
N LYS A 280 -4.46 -3.96 -1.16
CA LYS A 280 -5.87 -3.99 -1.57
C LYS A 280 -6.76 -4.73 -0.56
N GLY A 281 -6.33 -5.87 -0.01
CA GLY A 281 -7.15 -6.63 0.92
C GLY A 281 -7.53 -5.85 2.18
N LEU A 282 -6.64 -4.95 2.67
CA LEU A 282 -6.95 -4.08 3.80
C LEU A 282 -7.96 -2.99 3.43
N VAL A 283 -7.81 -2.39 2.24
CA VAL A 283 -8.75 -1.38 1.72
C VAL A 283 -10.13 -1.99 1.51
N SER A 284 -10.19 -3.17 0.87
CA SER A 284 -11.45 -3.90 0.66
C SER A 284 -12.13 -4.30 1.97
N PHE A 285 -11.34 -4.69 2.98
CA PHE A 285 -11.87 -4.97 4.32
C PHE A 285 -12.52 -3.72 4.93
N ILE A 286 -11.85 -2.57 4.92
CA ILE A 286 -12.39 -1.31 5.42
C ILE A 286 -13.64 -0.91 4.64
N ALA A 287 -13.60 -0.96 3.32
CA ALA A 287 -14.70 -0.58 2.45
C ALA A 287 -15.95 -1.45 2.67
N THR A 288 -15.77 -2.77 2.81
CA THR A 288 -16.87 -3.74 2.99
C THR A 288 -17.54 -3.63 4.37
N HIS A 289 -16.74 -3.30 5.42
CA HIS A 289 -17.25 -3.26 6.79
C HIS A 289 -17.51 -1.82 7.28
N ALA A 290 -17.57 -0.85 6.39
CA ALA A 290 -17.66 0.57 6.71
C ALA A 290 -18.74 0.91 7.75
N ASP A 291 -19.91 0.28 7.66
CA ASP A 291 -21.04 0.52 8.56
C ASP A 291 -20.83 -0.03 9.99
N GLN A 292 -19.77 -0.84 10.18
CA GLN A 292 -19.45 -1.49 11.46
C GLN A 292 -18.23 -0.86 12.12
N LEU A 293 -17.56 0.10 11.45
CA LEU A 293 -16.33 0.70 11.90
C LEU A 293 -16.59 1.94 12.77
N SER A 294 -15.93 2.02 13.93
CA SER A 294 -15.99 3.19 14.79
C SER A 294 -15.31 4.39 14.14
N MET A 295 -15.99 5.55 14.12
CA MET A 295 -15.51 6.77 13.51
C MET A 295 -14.75 7.62 14.54
N TYR A 296 -13.45 7.34 14.70
CA TYR A 296 -12.60 8.14 15.58
C TYR A 296 -12.25 9.50 14.95
N LYS A 297 -11.88 10.45 15.79
CA LYS A 297 -11.59 11.83 15.36
C LYS A 297 -10.39 11.92 14.43
N SER A 298 -9.32 11.20 14.74
CA SER A 298 -8.10 11.14 13.92
C SER A 298 -8.18 9.96 12.97
N GLU A 299 -8.01 10.22 11.68
CA GLU A 299 -8.17 9.20 10.63
C GLU A 299 -7.13 8.08 10.69
N ASP A 300 -5.89 8.41 11.04
CA ASP A 300 -4.79 7.48 11.18
C ASP A 300 -5.00 6.52 12.37
N ILE A 301 -5.51 7.03 13.49
CA ILE A 301 -5.94 6.23 14.64
C ILE A 301 -7.11 5.33 14.24
N ALA A 302 -8.09 5.86 13.49
CA ALA A 302 -9.22 5.10 12.99
C ALA A 302 -8.75 3.92 12.13
N VAL A 303 -7.92 4.17 11.12
CA VAL A 303 -7.38 3.11 10.24
C VAL A 303 -6.57 2.07 11.03
N GLY A 304 -5.70 2.51 11.95
CA GLY A 304 -4.94 1.60 12.81
C GLY A 304 -5.84 0.70 13.66
N THR A 305 -6.94 1.26 14.20
CA THR A 305 -7.91 0.54 15.03
C THR A 305 -8.76 -0.40 14.19
N TRP A 306 -9.25 0.01 13.01
CA TRP A 306 -10.02 -0.83 12.08
C TRP A 306 -9.24 -2.07 11.65
N LEU A 307 -7.93 -1.92 11.48
CA LEU A 307 -7.05 -3.00 11.05
C LEU A 307 -6.45 -3.81 12.22
N ALA A 308 -6.73 -3.44 13.48
CA ALA A 308 -6.19 -4.15 14.64
C ALA A 308 -6.53 -5.65 14.66
N PRO A 309 -7.80 -6.08 14.39
CA PRO A 309 -8.17 -7.48 14.41
C PRO A 309 -7.78 -8.25 13.14
N PHE A 310 -7.25 -7.56 12.11
CA PHE A 310 -6.96 -8.18 10.83
C PHE A 310 -5.80 -9.19 10.97
N ARG A 311 -6.03 -10.42 10.47
CA ARG A 311 -5.08 -11.51 10.51
C ARG A 311 -4.09 -11.43 9.35
N ASN A 312 -2.86 -11.89 9.52
CA ASN A 312 -1.83 -11.94 8.48
C ASN A 312 -1.48 -10.58 7.87
N ILE A 313 -1.41 -9.56 8.70
CA ILE A 313 -0.98 -8.22 8.32
C ILE A 313 0.49 -8.00 8.69
N HIS A 314 1.30 -7.65 7.69
CA HIS A 314 2.66 -7.14 7.90
C HIS A 314 2.58 -5.64 8.18
N ARG A 315 2.70 -5.26 9.45
CA ARG A 315 2.87 -3.87 9.87
C ARG A 315 4.34 -3.52 9.76
N ARG A 316 4.71 -2.87 8.65
CA ARG A 316 6.09 -2.46 8.39
C ARG A 316 6.31 -1.04 8.89
N HIS A 317 7.13 -0.89 9.93
CA HIS A 317 7.60 0.43 10.37
C HIS A 317 8.81 0.86 9.54
N ASP A 318 8.78 2.09 9.03
CA ASP A 318 9.86 2.59 8.18
C ASP A 318 10.17 4.05 8.50
N VAL A 319 11.39 4.30 8.94
CA VAL A 319 11.88 5.63 9.32
C VAL A 319 12.03 6.58 8.13
N ARG A 320 12.02 6.07 6.91
CA ARG A 320 12.02 6.88 5.68
C ARG A 320 10.71 7.63 5.44
N PHE A 321 9.67 7.33 6.22
CA PHE A 321 8.40 8.07 6.23
C PHE A 321 8.48 9.18 7.28
N ASP A 322 8.84 10.40 6.89
CA ASP A 322 8.70 11.58 7.76
C ASP A 322 7.28 12.15 7.63
N THR A 323 6.33 11.48 8.27
CA THR A 323 4.88 11.73 8.15
C THR A 323 4.25 12.25 9.43
N ALA A 324 5.05 12.69 10.39
CA ALA A 324 4.59 13.26 11.66
C ALA A 324 3.98 14.67 11.48
N TRP A 325 3.12 15.07 12.41
CA TRP A 325 2.60 16.44 12.49
C TRP A 325 3.72 17.50 12.60
N LYS A 326 4.73 17.23 13.42
CA LYS A 326 5.97 18.01 13.45
C LYS A 326 6.99 17.24 12.62
N PRO A 327 7.49 17.82 11.50
CA PRO A 327 8.54 17.20 10.72
C PRO A 327 9.78 16.95 11.59
N ARG A 328 10.46 15.88 11.30
CA ARG A 328 11.79 15.61 11.85
C ARG A 328 12.84 16.39 11.06
N ALA A 329 14.07 16.44 11.56
CA ALA A 329 15.18 16.99 10.78
C ALA A 329 15.24 16.29 9.42
N CYS A 330 15.27 17.06 8.35
CA CYS A 330 15.32 16.51 7.00
C CYS A 330 16.58 15.64 6.83
N GLN A 331 16.38 14.44 6.27
CA GLN A 331 17.45 13.50 5.97
C GLN A 331 17.36 13.08 4.51
N ASP A 332 18.48 12.84 3.86
CA ASP A 332 18.57 12.40 2.47
C ASP A 332 17.89 11.05 2.21
N TYR A 333 17.80 10.20 3.24
CA TYR A 333 17.12 8.92 3.18
C TYR A 333 15.60 9.00 3.32
N HIS A 334 15.01 10.15 3.67
CA HIS A 334 13.56 10.28 3.71
C HIS A 334 12.95 10.05 2.33
N MET A 335 11.92 9.22 2.27
CA MET A 335 11.17 8.88 1.07
C MET A 335 9.87 9.68 0.99
N LEU A 336 9.19 9.84 2.13
CA LEU A 336 8.03 10.72 2.29
C LEU A 336 8.42 11.88 3.23
N LEU A 337 8.05 13.10 2.84
CA LEU A 337 8.33 14.33 3.61
C LEU A 337 7.03 15.12 3.75
N HIS A 338 6.46 15.11 4.95
CA HIS A 338 5.24 15.84 5.27
C HIS A 338 5.52 17.31 5.62
N LYS A 339 4.49 18.14 5.59
CA LYS A 339 4.53 19.60 5.83
C LYS A 339 5.40 20.36 4.82
N ARG A 340 5.25 20.01 3.54
CA ARG A 340 5.91 20.72 2.45
C ARG A 340 4.96 21.67 1.75
N THR A 341 5.40 22.91 1.53
CA THR A 341 4.66 23.86 0.69
C THR A 341 4.78 23.49 -0.78
N ALA A 342 3.95 24.03 -1.64
CA ALA A 342 4.03 23.85 -3.08
C ALA A 342 5.42 24.25 -3.63
N ARG A 343 6.03 25.31 -3.09
CA ARG A 343 7.39 25.72 -3.44
C ARG A 343 8.42 24.66 -3.02
N HIS A 344 8.40 24.21 -1.76
CA HIS A 344 9.34 23.18 -1.29
C HIS A 344 9.24 21.89 -2.10
N MET A 345 8.03 21.50 -2.56
CA MET A 345 7.87 20.32 -3.43
C MET A 345 8.62 20.49 -4.76
N ARG A 346 8.57 21.70 -5.35
CA ARG A 346 9.29 22.00 -6.59
C ARG A 346 10.79 22.02 -6.37
N ASP A 347 11.26 22.59 -5.26
CA ASP A 347 12.68 22.67 -4.91
C ASP A 347 13.26 21.26 -4.67
N ILE A 348 12.54 20.39 -3.91
CA ILE A 348 12.94 18.99 -3.72
C ILE A 348 12.98 18.24 -5.07
N TYR A 349 12.00 18.47 -5.95
CA TYR A 349 11.97 17.86 -7.28
C TYR A 349 13.13 18.33 -8.18
N ALA A 350 13.56 19.56 -8.02
CA ALA A 350 14.75 20.13 -8.69
C ALA A 350 16.08 19.56 -8.15
N GLY A 351 16.05 18.83 -7.02
CA GLY A 351 17.22 18.24 -6.38
C GLY A 351 17.71 18.96 -5.12
N GLU A 352 16.99 19.97 -4.67
CA GLU A 352 17.31 20.80 -3.51
C GLU A 352 16.63 20.26 -2.23
N MET A 353 16.92 19.00 -1.92
CA MET A 353 16.38 18.36 -0.73
C MET A 353 17.19 18.79 0.52
N CYS A 354 16.49 19.09 1.63
CA CYS A 354 17.07 19.48 2.92
C CYS A 354 17.88 20.79 2.89
N THR A 355 17.60 21.70 1.98
CA THR A 355 18.35 22.94 1.81
C THR A 355 17.73 24.16 2.50
N HIS A 356 16.45 24.07 2.87
CA HIS A 356 15.73 25.17 3.51
C HIS A 356 15.97 25.24 5.01
N GLU A 357 16.03 26.47 5.57
CA GLU A 357 16.12 26.67 7.03
C GLU A 357 14.93 26.02 7.77
N GLU A 358 13.75 25.99 7.15
CA GLU A 358 12.55 25.33 7.66
C GLU A 358 12.69 23.80 7.74
N ASP A 359 13.64 23.22 7.00
CA ASP A 359 14.00 21.81 7.06
C ASP A 359 14.89 21.48 8.29
N GLN A 360 15.47 22.55 8.88
CA GLN A 360 16.26 22.44 10.10
C GLN A 360 15.35 22.66 11.31
N PRO A 361 15.65 22.01 12.40
CA PRO A 361 14.88 22.17 13.62
C PRO A 361 14.97 23.60 14.12
N SER A 362 13.86 24.32 14.14
CA SER A 362 13.77 25.56 14.93
C SER A 362 14.04 25.23 16.41
N GLY A 363 15.19 25.66 16.90
CA GLY A 363 15.64 25.40 18.26
C GLY A 363 14.60 25.89 19.28
N GLY A 364 14.07 25.00 20.12
CA GLY A 364 13.25 25.42 21.23
C GLY A 364 12.20 24.44 21.74
N GLY A 365 12.08 23.27 21.24
CA GLY A 365 11.21 22.24 21.82
C GLY A 365 11.60 20.89 21.29
N GLY A 366 11.89 19.95 22.18
CA GLY A 366 12.44 18.64 21.85
C GLY A 366 11.88 18.06 20.56
N GLN A 367 12.73 17.85 19.59
CA GLN A 367 12.37 17.26 18.31
C GLN A 367 11.83 15.85 18.51
N PRO A 368 10.85 15.42 17.70
CA PRO A 368 10.46 14.03 17.68
C PRO A 368 11.69 13.20 17.30
N LYS A 369 12.18 12.37 18.24
CA LYS A 369 13.27 11.46 17.96
C LYS A 369 12.80 10.38 17.00
N GLU A 370 13.60 10.07 16.01
CA GLU A 370 13.39 8.87 15.20
C GLU A 370 13.67 7.63 16.03
N TYR A 371 12.87 6.60 15.82
CA TYR A 371 13.02 5.32 16.52
C TYR A 371 12.68 4.15 15.62
N PHE A 372 13.27 3.01 15.91
CA PHE A 372 12.83 1.72 15.39
C PHE A 372 11.71 1.16 16.27
N TYR A 373 10.69 0.58 15.65
CA TYR A 373 9.55 0.03 16.37
C TYR A 373 9.82 -1.41 16.80
N ASP A 374 9.88 -1.66 18.09
CA ASP A 374 9.98 -3.01 18.62
C ASP A 374 8.59 -3.64 18.75
N TRP A 375 8.25 -4.47 17.80
CA TRP A 375 6.97 -5.16 17.73
C TRP A 375 6.81 -6.28 18.77
N THR A 376 7.88 -6.68 19.47
CA THR A 376 7.82 -7.69 20.53
C THR A 376 7.36 -7.11 21.86
N LEU A 377 7.36 -5.78 21.97
CA LEU A 377 6.94 -5.05 23.17
C LEU A 377 5.54 -4.46 22.99
N PRO A 378 4.81 -4.22 24.09
CA PRO A 378 3.54 -3.51 24.01
C PRO A 378 3.74 -2.09 23.48
N PRO A 379 2.72 -1.48 22.83
CA PRO A 379 2.82 -0.16 22.22
C PRO A 379 3.35 0.96 23.13
N SER A 380 3.15 0.84 24.44
CA SER A 380 3.69 1.79 25.43
C SER A 380 5.21 1.72 25.61
N MET A 381 5.87 0.68 25.12
CA MET A 381 7.30 0.40 25.34
C MET A 381 8.08 0.24 24.03
N CYS A 382 7.42 0.19 22.89
CA CYS A 382 7.97 -0.16 21.56
C CYS A 382 9.14 0.70 21.08
N CYS A 383 9.19 1.97 21.48
CA CYS A 383 9.82 3.02 20.70
C CYS A 383 10.98 3.68 21.46
N LYS A 384 11.79 2.86 22.11
CA LYS A 384 12.93 3.30 22.94
C LYS A 384 14.26 3.31 22.18
N THR A 385 14.37 2.53 21.11
CA THR A 385 15.60 2.42 20.32
C THR A 385 15.60 3.51 19.25
N THR A 386 16.43 4.52 19.43
CA THR A 386 16.60 5.62 18.44
C THR A 386 17.40 5.17 17.23
N VAL A 387 17.18 5.84 16.10
CA VAL A 387 17.88 5.65 14.83
C VAL A 387 19.32 6.16 14.88
#